data_a6b3b28ca38f40094727bd9aaca2e9a0
#
_entry.id   a6b3b28ca38f40094727bd9aaca2e9a0
#
_cell.length_a   1.000
_cell.length_b   1.000
_cell.length_c   1.000
_cell.angle_alpha   90.00
_cell.angle_beta   90.00
_cell.angle_gamma   90.00
#
_symmetry.space_group_name_H-M   'P 1'
#
loop_
_entity.id
_entity.type
_entity.pdbx_description
1 polymer ?
#
loop_
_entity_poly.entity_id
_entity_poly.type
_entity_poly.pdbx_seq_one_letter_code
_entity_poly.pdbx_strand_id
1 'polypeptide(L)'
;MTILTYKSPDPVRMDCAVNLNELLPTESERKSFDRKWRDFIASDDANKSIYQRKGNRLLYKSEQLIPSKKDSRPALLLVFGNPASHSVQSGMFFSFKDNGKENRFWKNILKPSGIVDLPFDPARSMEELNIERRDRLLKLDYDGHFRIGLCVIISMPSAPGGKWGGVTGIQKLIGAKAMRRLEEAERERVVECSRDFLANDGIVVSFQKNAWSTLKSDEGPPYEINLAKAGKLIGEMKNCPEIVLFGVPPTRIISPCRDVLKRVLELSR
;
A
#
# COMPACT_ATOMS: atom_id res chain seq x y z
N MET A 1 19.84 -16.35 -1.62
CA MET A 1 18.42 -16.82 -1.54
C MET A 1 17.50 -15.61 -1.39
N THR A 2 16.29 -15.69 -1.91
CA THR A 2 15.36 -14.54 -1.93
C THR A 2 14.56 -14.49 -0.64
N ILE A 3 14.46 -13.30 -0.01
CA ILE A 3 13.69 -13.08 1.22
C ILE A 3 12.19 -13.17 0.93
N LEU A 4 11.73 -12.51 -0.13
CA LEU A 4 10.33 -12.41 -0.52
C LEU A 4 10.12 -13.00 -1.91
N THR A 5 9.11 -13.84 -2.05
CA THR A 5 8.55 -14.25 -3.35
C THR A 5 7.07 -13.91 -3.37
N TYR A 6 6.55 -13.53 -4.52
CA TYR A 6 5.15 -13.18 -4.68
C TYR A 6 4.61 -13.61 -6.04
N LYS A 7 3.29 -13.78 -6.09
CA LYS A 7 2.52 -14.00 -7.32
C LYS A 7 1.26 -13.16 -7.24
N SER A 8 0.88 -12.58 -8.34
CA SER A 8 -0.39 -11.84 -8.47
C SER A 8 -1.36 -12.70 -9.28
N PRO A 9 -2.13 -13.60 -8.64
CA PRO A 9 -3.05 -14.49 -9.34
C PRO A 9 -4.18 -13.73 -10.01
N ASP A 10 -4.47 -12.54 -9.52
CA ASP A 10 -5.45 -11.60 -10.05
C ASP A 10 -5.01 -10.14 -9.76
N PRO A 11 -5.65 -9.12 -10.37
CA PRO A 11 -5.26 -7.71 -10.21
C PRO A 11 -5.44 -7.13 -8.80
N VAL A 12 -6.09 -7.83 -7.87
CA VAL A 12 -6.40 -7.32 -6.52
C VAL A 12 -5.70 -8.07 -5.40
N ARG A 13 -5.10 -9.23 -5.68
CA ARG A 13 -4.50 -10.09 -4.69
C ARG A 13 -3.07 -10.45 -5.04
N MET A 14 -2.24 -10.45 -4.02
CA MET A 14 -0.91 -11.08 -4.05
C MET A 14 -0.87 -12.24 -3.08
N ASP A 15 -0.36 -13.37 -3.52
CA ASP A 15 0.05 -14.48 -2.67
C ASP A 15 1.55 -14.32 -2.43
N CYS A 16 1.93 -14.08 -1.18
CA CYS A 16 3.30 -13.78 -0.77
C CYS A 16 3.89 -14.91 0.07
N ALA A 17 5.19 -15.10 -0.04
CA ALA A 17 5.93 -16.02 0.81
C ALA A 17 7.25 -15.39 1.25
N VAL A 18 7.47 -15.32 2.56
CA VAL A 18 8.73 -14.87 3.16
C VAL A 18 9.51 -16.05 3.67
N ASN A 19 10.80 -16.10 3.31
CA ASN A 19 11.75 -17.03 3.89
C ASN A 19 12.26 -16.49 5.24
N LEU A 20 11.82 -17.10 6.34
CA LEU A 20 12.17 -16.65 7.68
C LEU A 20 13.66 -16.84 8.01
N ASN A 21 14.37 -17.78 7.39
CA ASN A 21 15.81 -17.94 7.60
C ASN A 21 16.61 -16.78 6.98
N GLU A 22 16.18 -16.29 5.83
CA GLU A 22 16.81 -15.14 5.17
C GLU A 22 16.41 -13.82 5.84
N LEU A 23 15.14 -13.70 6.23
CA LEU A 23 14.65 -12.50 6.91
C LEU A 23 15.22 -12.38 8.33
N LEU A 24 15.33 -13.48 9.07
CA LEU A 24 15.74 -13.60 10.48
C LEU A 24 16.94 -14.60 10.59
N PRO A 25 18.12 -14.22 10.10
CA PRO A 25 19.24 -15.19 9.97
C PRO A 25 19.77 -15.69 11.30
N THR A 26 19.62 -14.92 12.38
CA THR A 26 20.10 -15.35 13.71
C THR A 26 19.03 -16.10 14.50
N GLU A 27 19.46 -17.02 15.34
CA GLU A 27 18.56 -17.75 16.24
C GLU A 27 17.83 -16.82 17.20
N SER A 28 18.49 -15.75 17.67
CA SER A 28 17.90 -14.75 18.54
C SER A 28 16.74 -14.00 17.88
N GLU A 29 16.89 -13.61 16.59
CA GLU A 29 15.82 -12.98 15.81
C GLU A 29 14.62 -13.92 15.66
N ARG A 30 14.86 -15.19 15.32
CA ARG A 30 13.81 -16.22 15.19
C ARG A 30 13.07 -16.46 16.51
N LYS A 31 13.79 -16.67 17.62
CA LYS A 31 13.18 -16.81 18.96
C LYS A 31 12.35 -15.57 19.36
N SER A 32 12.85 -14.38 19.02
CA SER A 32 12.10 -13.14 19.27
C SER A 32 10.80 -13.07 18.45
N PHE A 33 10.85 -13.43 17.18
CA PHE A 33 9.68 -13.54 16.30
C PHE A 33 8.67 -14.56 16.85
N ASP A 34 9.11 -15.76 17.20
CA ASP A 34 8.26 -16.85 17.69
C ASP A 34 7.45 -16.47 18.93
N ARG A 35 8.10 -15.76 19.85
CA ARG A 35 7.43 -15.25 21.07
C ARG A 35 6.31 -14.24 20.77
N LYS A 36 6.46 -13.45 19.72
CA LYS A 36 5.52 -12.37 19.33
C LYS A 36 4.45 -12.83 18.37
N TRP A 37 4.72 -13.91 17.63
CA TRP A 37 3.88 -14.37 16.52
C TRP A 37 2.43 -14.67 16.96
N ARG A 38 2.27 -15.37 18.09
CA ARG A 38 0.92 -15.70 18.60
C ARG A 38 0.10 -14.45 18.90
N ASP A 39 0.69 -13.48 19.57
CA ASP A 39 0.02 -12.21 19.92
C ASP A 39 -0.30 -11.41 18.65
N PHE A 40 0.60 -11.42 17.68
CA PHE A 40 0.36 -10.74 16.40
C PHE A 40 -0.82 -11.36 15.65
N ILE A 41 -0.88 -12.68 15.53
CA ILE A 41 -2.01 -13.37 14.88
C ILE A 41 -3.32 -13.13 15.63
N ALA A 42 -3.30 -13.12 16.96
CA ALA A 42 -4.49 -12.88 17.79
C ALA A 42 -4.95 -11.42 17.80
N SER A 43 -4.17 -10.48 17.27
CA SER A 43 -4.50 -9.05 17.30
C SER A 43 -5.62 -8.65 16.33
N ASP A 44 -5.93 -9.51 15.37
CA ASP A 44 -7.01 -9.31 14.39
C ASP A 44 -7.45 -10.70 13.87
N ASP A 45 -8.75 -10.98 13.89
CA ASP A 45 -9.25 -12.28 13.44
C ASP A 45 -8.97 -12.55 11.96
N ALA A 46 -8.93 -11.50 11.13
CA ALA A 46 -8.56 -11.63 9.73
C ALA A 46 -7.14 -12.20 9.54
N ASN A 47 -6.21 -11.97 10.48
CA ASN A 47 -4.86 -12.52 10.41
C ASN A 47 -4.87 -14.05 10.35
N LYS A 48 -5.82 -14.71 11.04
CA LYS A 48 -5.92 -16.18 11.06
C LYS A 48 -6.21 -16.78 9.68
N SER A 49 -6.96 -16.04 8.84
CA SER A 49 -7.30 -16.48 7.47
C SER A 49 -6.27 -16.05 6.42
N ILE A 50 -5.48 -15.01 6.71
CA ILE A 50 -4.50 -14.42 5.80
C ILE A 50 -3.16 -15.14 5.90
N TYR A 51 -2.71 -15.43 7.11
CA TYR A 51 -1.38 -15.98 7.37
C TYR A 51 -1.37 -17.49 7.55
N GLN A 52 -0.36 -18.13 6.98
CA GLN A 52 -0.05 -19.53 7.23
C GLN A 52 1.46 -19.68 7.42
N ARG A 53 1.88 -20.32 8.50
CA ARG A 53 3.28 -20.67 8.71
C ARG A 53 3.52 -22.14 8.37
N LYS A 54 4.51 -22.41 7.52
CA LYS A 54 4.96 -23.77 7.14
C LYS A 54 6.47 -23.86 7.35
N GLY A 55 6.89 -24.36 8.50
CA GLY A 55 8.29 -24.40 8.88
C GLY A 55 8.94 -23.01 8.85
N ASN A 56 9.93 -22.83 7.99
CA ASN A 56 10.65 -21.56 7.82
C ASN A 56 10.03 -20.64 6.76
N ARG A 57 8.87 -20.98 6.22
CA ARG A 57 8.14 -20.13 5.27
C ARG A 57 6.91 -19.52 5.94
N LEU A 58 6.79 -18.22 5.81
CA LEU A 58 5.61 -17.46 6.18
C LEU A 58 4.85 -17.13 4.90
N LEU A 59 3.70 -17.80 4.71
CA LEU A 59 2.80 -17.56 3.57
C LEU A 59 1.71 -16.59 4.00
N TYR A 60 1.34 -15.65 3.13
CA TYR A 60 0.24 -14.74 3.41
C TYR A 60 -0.36 -14.16 2.14
N LYS A 61 -1.62 -13.74 2.26
CA LYS A 61 -2.29 -12.93 1.25
C LYS A 61 -2.00 -11.46 1.50
N SER A 62 -1.83 -10.72 0.43
CA SER A 62 -1.71 -9.26 0.44
C SER A 62 -2.63 -8.65 -0.61
N GLU A 63 -2.67 -7.33 -0.69
CA GLU A 63 -3.49 -6.61 -1.66
C GLU A 63 -2.64 -5.72 -2.57
N GLN A 64 -3.07 -5.65 -3.81
CA GLN A 64 -2.76 -4.61 -4.77
C GLN A 64 -4.02 -4.39 -5.62
N LEU A 65 -4.12 -3.25 -6.27
CA LEU A 65 -5.17 -2.99 -7.24
C LEU A 65 -4.55 -2.28 -8.43
N ILE A 66 -4.20 -3.06 -9.45
CA ILE A 66 -3.50 -2.59 -10.64
C ILE A 66 -4.33 -2.95 -11.87
N PRO A 67 -5.01 -1.96 -12.49
CA PRO A 67 -5.74 -2.19 -13.72
C PRO A 67 -4.81 -2.71 -14.83
N SER A 68 -5.18 -3.82 -15.46
CA SER A 68 -4.49 -4.31 -16.66
C SER A 68 -4.88 -3.54 -17.91
N LYS A 69 -6.06 -2.91 -17.92
CA LYS A 69 -6.53 -2.05 -18.99
C LYS A 69 -5.75 -0.74 -19.01
N LYS A 70 -5.53 -0.22 -20.23
CA LYS A 70 -4.96 1.09 -20.47
C LYS A 70 -5.95 1.91 -21.30
N ASP A 71 -6.07 3.18 -20.99
CA ASP A 71 -6.78 4.17 -21.79
C ASP A 71 -5.88 5.41 -21.96
N SER A 72 -6.42 6.51 -22.47
CA SER A 72 -5.65 7.74 -22.69
C SER A 72 -5.30 8.53 -21.43
N ARG A 73 -5.79 8.11 -20.25
CA ARG A 73 -5.52 8.80 -19.01
C ARG A 73 -4.08 8.52 -18.52
N PRO A 74 -3.37 9.55 -18.02
CA PRO A 74 -2.07 9.32 -17.40
C PRO A 74 -2.20 8.39 -16.18
N ALA A 75 -1.17 7.62 -15.90
CA ALA A 75 -1.20 6.66 -14.80
C ALA A 75 -0.77 7.32 -13.47
N LEU A 76 -1.50 7.02 -12.41
CA LEU A 76 -1.21 7.46 -11.04
C LEU A 76 -1.15 6.25 -10.10
N LEU A 77 0.04 5.93 -9.60
CA LEU A 77 0.22 4.87 -8.62
C LEU A 77 0.26 5.45 -7.20
N LEU A 78 -0.69 5.03 -6.37
CA LEU A 78 -0.77 5.42 -4.96
C LEU A 78 -0.13 4.32 -4.11
N VAL A 79 1.00 4.62 -3.45
CA VAL A 79 1.77 3.67 -2.63
C VAL A 79 1.59 3.96 -1.15
N PHE A 80 1.04 3.00 -0.43
CA PHE A 80 0.76 3.08 1.01
C PHE A 80 1.79 2.31 1.86
N GLY A 81 1.64 2.33 3.17
CA GLY A 81 2.54 1.63 4.09
C GLY A 81 2.42 0.11 3.98
N ASN A 82 1.40 -0.45 4.61
CA ASN A 82 1.06 -1.86 4.52
C ASN A 82 -0.47 -2.04 4.57
N PRO A 83 -0.99 -3.18 4.10
CA PRO A 83 -2.44 -3.39 4.10
C PRO A 83 -2.98 -3.65 5.51
N ALA A 84 -4.21 -3.24 5.72
CA ALA A 84 -4.95 -3.68 6.89
C ALA A 84 -5.53 -5.09 6.63
N SER A 85 -5.45 -5.98 7.63
CA SER A 85 -5.87 -7.38 7.48
C SER A 85 -7.32 -7.53 6.99
N HIS A 86 -8.25 -6.72 7.52
CA HIS A 86 -9.64 -6.73 7.06
C HIS A 86 -9.80 -6.27 5.60
N SER A 87 -8.98 -5.34 5.11
CA SER A 87 -9.01 -4.91 3.71
C SER A 87 -8.57 -6.04 2.77
N VAL A 88 -7.51 -6.76 3.13
CA VAL A 88 -7.06 -7.95 2.38
C VAL A 88 -8.16 -9.01 2.34
N GLN A 89 -8.84 -9.25 3.45
CA GLN A 89 -9.95 -10.20 3.53
C GLN A 89 -11.13 -9.76 2.64
N SER A 90 -11.44 -8.46 2.62
CA SER A 90 -12.51 -7.88 1.79
C SER A 90 -12.12 -7.75 0.31
N GLY A 91 -10.85 -7.91 -0.05
CA GLY A 91 -10.36 -7.73 -1.41
C GLY A 91 -10.47 -6.29 -1.94
N MET A 92 -10.45 -5.29 -1.04
CA MET A 92 -10.53 -3.88 -1.42
C MET A 92 -9.78 -2.97 -0.46
N PHE A 93 -8.88 -2.14 -0.99
CA PHE A 93 -8.18 -1.09 -0.25
C PHE A 93 -9.16 -0.16 0.46
N PHE A 94 -8.88 0.12 1.73
CA PHE A 94 -9.73 1.02 2.51
C PHE A 94 -11.22 0.63 2.41
N SER A 95 -11.50 -0.68 2.55
CA SER A 95 -12.82 -1.26 2.47
C SER A 95 -13.84 -0.54 3.34
N PHE A 96 -15.10 -0.65 3.00
CA PHE A 96 -16.19 -0.21 3.87
C PHE A 96 -16.10 -0.96 5.21
N LYS A 97 -16.46 -0.27 6.27
CA LYS A 97 -16.49 -0.84 7.62
C LYS A 97 -17.82 -1.56 7.89
N ASP A 98 -17.82 -2.43 8.88
CA ASP A 98 -18.99 -3.23 9.29
C ASP A 98 -20.23 -2.40 9.67
N ASN A 99 -20.07 -1.10 9.91
CA ASN A 99 -21.17 -0.17 10.17
C ASN A 99 -21.69 0.57 8.92
N GLY A 100 -21.35 0.10 7.72
CA GLY A 100 -21.76 0.72 6.45
C GLY A 100 -21.08 2.06 6.14
N LYS A 101 -20.11 2.48 6.95
CA LYS A 101 -19.44 3.77 6.74
C LYS A 101 -18.31 3.65 5.73
N GLU A 102 -18.34 4.56 4.76
CA GLU A 102 -17.25 4.72 3.81
C GLU A 102 -15.95 5.13 4.53
N ASN A 103 -14.84 4.53 4.11
CA ASN A 103 -13.53 4.90 4.65
C ASN A 103 -13.19 6.35 4.31
N ARG A 104 -12.60 7.06 5.27
CA ARG A 104 -12.20 8.47 5.12
C ARG A 104 -11.24 8.73 3.97
N PHE A 105 -10.45 7.74 3.57
CA PHE A 105 -9.57 7.87 2.41
C PHE A 105 -10.36 8.18 1.13
N TRP A 106 -11.41 7.43 0.85
CA TRP A 106 -12.27 7.65 -0.30
C TRP A 106 -13.09 8.93 -0.16
N LYS A 107 -13.81 9.04 0.96
CA LYS A 107 -14.77 10.13 1.20
C LYS A 107 -14.11 11.50 1.37
N ASN A 108 -12.99 11.59 2.12
CA ASN A 108 -12.43 12.85 2.60
C ASN A 108 -11.11 13.23 1.94
N ILE A 109 -10.47 12.31 1.21
CA ILE A 109 -9.19 12.56 0.54
C ILE A 109 -9.37 12.46 -0.97
N LEU A 110 -9.64 11.28 -1.53
CA LEU A 110 -9.65 11.09 -2.99
C LEU A 110 -10.78 11.84 -3.68
N LYS A 111 -12.03 11.68 -3.25
CA LYS A 111 -13.15 12.38 -3.88
C LYS A 111 -13.00 13.91 -3.83
N PRO A 112 -12.73 14.54 -2.67
CA PRO A 112 -12.57 16.00 -2.62
C PRO A 112 -11.28 16.52 -3.25
N SER A 113 -10.28 15.66 -3.55
CA SER A 113 -9.09 16.06 -4.31
C SER A 113 -9.35 16.13 -5.83
N GLY A 114 -10.46 15.59 -6.30
CA GLY A 114 -10.77 15.50 -7.74
C GLY A 114 -9.99 14.39 -8.48
N ILE A 115 -9.26 13.54 -7.75
CA ILE A 115 -8.51 12.42 -8.35
C ILE A 115 -9.48 11.38 -8.92
N VAL A 116 -10.51 11.02 -8.14
CA VAL A 116 -11.54 10.07 -8.55
C VAL A 116 -12.83 10.32 -7.79
N ASP A 117 -13.95 10.22 -8.47
CA ASP A 117 -15.28 10.12 -7.85
C ASP A 117 -15.87 8.74 -8.16
N LEU A 118 -16.16 7.99 -7.11
CA LEU A 118 -16.82 6.70 -7.18
C LEU A 118 -18.15 6.82 -6.46
N PRO A 119 -19.27 6.61 -7.13
CA PRO A 119 -20.58 6.71 -6.52
C PRO A 119 -20.71 5.75 -5.34
N PHE A 120 -21.48 6.19 -4.37
CA PHE A 120 -21.80 5.45 -3.17
C PHE A 120 -23.33 5.34 -3.06
N ASP A 121 -23.84 4.11 -3.12
CA ASP A 121 -25.24 3.81 -2.87
C ASP A 121 -25.41 3.25 -1.45
N PRO A 122 -25.99 4.02 -0.51
CA PRO A 122 -26.13 3.58 0.89
C PRO A 122 -27.14 2.43 1.07
N ALA A 123 -27.92 2.07 0.05
CA ALA A 123 -28.85 0.95 0.09
C ALA A 123 -28.19 -0.41 -0.13
N ARG A 124 -26.95 -0.43 -0.62
CA ARG A 124 -26.20 -1.66 -0.87
C ARG A 124 -25.47 -2.16 0.37
N SER A 125 -25.22 -3.47 0.40
CA SER A 125 -24.37 -4.08 1.43
C SER A 125 -22.91 -3.63 1.27
N MET A 126 -22.14 -3.71 2.35
CA MET A 126 -20.70 -3.36 2.33
C MET A 126 -19.90 -4.24 1.36
N GLU A 127 -20.25 -5.51 1.27
CA GLU A 127 -19.61 -6.45 0.36
C GLU A 127 -19.84 -6.03 -1.11
N GLU A 128 -21.08 -5.73 -1.48
CA GLU A 128 -21.43 -5.24 -2.82
C GLU A 128 -20.70 -3.93 -3.14
N LEU A 129 -20.65 -2.99 -2.19
CA LEU A 129 -19.95 -1.71 -2.37
C LEU A 129 -18.44 -1.88 -2.54
N ASN A 130 -17.80 -2.80 -1.82
CA ASN A 130 -16.37 -3.10 -1.98
C ASN A 130 -16.11 -3.75 -3.35
N ILE A 131 -16.94 -4.69 -3.77
CA ILE A 131 -16.85 -5.36 -5.08
C ILE A 131 -17.06 -4.33 -6.21
N GLU A 132 -18.10 -3.52 -6.13
CA GLU A 132 -18.40 -2.51 -7.15
C GLU A 132 -17.24 -1.50 -7.30
N ARG A 133 -16.73 -0.96 -6.20
CA ARG A 133 -15.62 -0.01 -6.20
C ARG A 133 -14.37 -0.63 -6.83
N ARG A 134 -14.03 -1.84 -6.44
CA ARG A 134 -12.92 -2.59 -7.02
C ARG A 134 -13.09 -2.78 -8.51
N ASP A 135 -14.25 -3.27 -8.93
CA ASP A 135 -14.54 -3.56 -10.32
C ASP A 135 -14.51 -2.33 -11.21
N ARG A 136 -15.03 -1.19 -10.72
CA ARG A 136 -14.98 0.09 -11.43
C ARG A 136 -13.54 0.56 -11.62
N LEU A 137 -12.71 0.48 -10.57
CA LEU A 137 -11.29 0.84 -10.67
C LEU A 137 -10.55 -0.04 -11.68
N LEU A 138 -10.75 -1.35 -11.65
CA LEU A 138 -10.11 -2.30 -12.58
C LEU A 138 -10.58 -2.15 -14.02
N LYS A 139 -11.86 -1.86 -14.22
CA LYS A 139 -12.46 -1.64 -15.56
C LYS A 139 -12.23 -0.24 -16.08
N LEU A 140 -11.68 0.67 -15.28
CA LEU A 140 -11.53 2.10 -15.55
C LEU A 140 -12.89 2.81 -15.78
N ASP A 141 -13.94 2.31 -15.16
CA ASP A 141 -15.32 2.80 -15.23
C ASP A 141 -15.59 3.82 -14.12
N TYR A 142 -14.93 4.98 -14.21
CA TYR A 142 -15.10 6.11 -13.30
C TYR A 142 -14.66 7.41 -13.95
N ASP A 143 -15.20 8.50 -13.44
CA ASP A 143 -14.77 9.84 -13.82
C ASP A 143 -13.51 10.22 -13.03
N GLY A 144 -12.50 10.67 -13.77
CA GLY A 144 -11.22 11.07 -13.20
C GLY A 144 -10.17 11.31 -14.25
N HIS A 145 -9.21 12.16 -13.92
CA HIS A 145 -8.10 12.50 -14.83
C HIS A 145 -7.12 11.35 -14.99
N PHE A 146 -6.97 10.51 -13.98
CA PHE A 146 -5.96 9.46 -13.94
C PHE A 146 -6.54 8.06 -14.07
N ARG A 147 -5.74 7.18 -14.64
CA ARG A 147 -5.83 5.74 -14.45
C ARG A 147 -5.12 5.39 -13.14
N ILE A 148 -5.86 4.89 -12.14
CA ILE A 148 -5.38 4.76 -10.76
C ILE A 148 -4.96 3.32 -10.47
N GLY A 149 -3.74 3.16 -9.93
CA GLY A 149 -3.27 1.93 -9.28
C GLY A 149 -3.06 2.14 -7.78
N LEU A 150 -3.30 1.10 -6.99
CA LEU A 150 -3.07 1.09 -5.54
C LEU A 150 -2.09 -0.03 -5.19
N CYS A 151 -1.06 0.32 -4.42
CA CYS A 151 -0.01 -0.60 -4.00
C CYS A 151 0.41 -0.32 -2.55
N VAL A 152 1.11 -1.26 -1.93
CA VAL A 152 1.68 -1.12 -0.58
C VAL A 152 3.19 -1.32 -0.64
N ILE A 153 3.95 -0.56 0.18
CA ILE A 153 5.40 -0.72 0.25
C ILE A 153 5.80 -1.96 1.05
N ILE A 154 5.02 -2.36 2.03
CA ILE A 154 5.21 -3.59 2.80
C ILE A 154 3.99 -4.48 2.57
N SER A 155 4.21 -5.63 1.95
CA SER A 155 3.11 -6.55 1.60
C SER A 155 2.51 -7.28 2.80
N MET A 156 3.19 -7.34 3.94
CA MET A 156 2.69 -8.01 5.15
C MET A 156 1.49 -7.24 5.77
N PRO A 157 0.28 -7.82 5.82
CA PRO A 157 -0.87 -7.20 6.47
C PRO A 157 -0.71 -7.10 7.99
N SER A 158 -1.46 -6.18 8.60
CA SER A 158 -1.52 -6.05 10.05
C SER A 158 -2.86 -5.52 10.51
N ALA A 159 -3.12 -5.60 11.81
CA ALA A 159 -4.29 -4.96 12.41
C ALA A 159 -4.37 -3.46 12.04
N PRO A 160 -5.56 -2.88 11.93
CA PRO A 160 -5.72 -1.46 11.52
C PRO A 160 -5.26 -0.47 12.60
N GLY A 161 -4.90 -0.95 13.79
CA GLY A 161 -4.47 -0.12 14.91
C GLY A 161 -3.88 -0.93 16.07
N GLY A 162 -3.63 -0.26 17.20
CA GLY A 162 -3.09 -0.88 18.40
C GLY A 162 -1.61 -1.23 18.31
N LYS A 163 -1.17 -2.12 19.20
CA LYS A 163 0.24 -2.55 19.34
C LYS A 163 0.83 -3.09 18.04
N TRP A 164 0.01 -3.83 17.28
CA TRP A 164 0.41 -4.56 16.07
C TRP A 164 -0.05 -3.90 14.77
N GLY A 165 -0.52 -2.65 14.85
CA GLY A 165 -1.05 -1.93 13.70
C GLY A 165 0.02 -1.27 12.83
N GLY A 166 -0.22 -1.31 11.51
CA GLY A 166 0.59 -0.63 10.50
C GLY A 166 2.01 -1.17 10.37
N VAL A 167 2.83 -0.49 9.58
CA VAL A 167 4.25 -0.81 9.37
C VAL A 167 5.02 -0.92 10.70
N THR A 168 4.68 -0.09 11.68
CA THR A 168 5.28 -0.15 13.01
C THR A 168 4.98 -1.48 13.73
N GLY A 169 3.78 -2.03 13.56
CA GLY A 169 3.42 -3.34 14.08
C GLY A 169 4.25 -4.47 13.47
N ILE A 170 4.44 -4.44 12.14
CA ILE A 170 5.32 -5.38 11.44
C ILE A 170 6.76 -5.25 11.95
N GLN A 171 7.28 -4.01 12.06
CA GLN A 171 8.63 -3.80 12.61
C GLN A 171 8.79 -4.32 14.05
N LYS A 172 7.76 -4.17 14.91
CA LYS A 172 7.78 -4.76 16.25
C LYS A 172 7.82 -6.28 16.23
N LEU A 173 7.12 -6.90 15.27
CA LEU A 173 7.09 -8.35 15.10
C LEU A 173 8.48 -8.89 14.71
N ILE A 174 9.05 -8.38 13.62
CA ILE A 174 10.28 -8.94 13.03
C ILE A 174 11.57 -8.28 13.53
N GLY A 175 11.50 -7.08 14.12
CA GLY A 175 12.65 -6.29 14.57
C GLY A 175 13.20 -5.34 13.50
N ALA A 176 13.94 -4.31 13.93
CA ALA A 176 14.39 -3.23 13.05
C ALA A 176 15.38 -3.67 11.95
N LYS A 177 16.27 -4.65 12.24
CA LYS A 177 17.22 -5.18 11.25
C LYS A 177 16.50 -5.97 10.15
N ALA A 178 15.58 -6.84 10.56
CA ALA A 178 14.76 -7.61 9.62
C ALA A 178 13.82 -6.71 8.81
N MET A 179 13.31 -5.63 9.41
CA MET A 179 12.49 -4.65 8.69
C MET A 179 13.25 -4.01 7.53
N ARG A 180 14.51 -3.62 7.72
CA ARG A 180 15.34 -3.08 6.63
C ARG A 180 15.55 -4.08 5.49
N ARG A 181 15.82 -5.35 5.82
CA ARG A 181 15.93 -6.43 4.82
C ARG A 181 14.62 -6.65 4.05
N LEU A 182 13.49 -6.56 4.76
CA LEU A 182 12.19 -6.68 4.13
C LEU A 182 11.89 -5.48 3.22
N GLU A 183 12.13 -4.25 3.68
CA GLU A 183 11.95 -3.02 2.89
C GLU A 183 12.77 -3.04 1.59
N GLU A 184 13.97 -3.62 1.61
CA GLU A 184 14.80 -3.76 0.41
C GLU A 184 14.21 -4.77 -0.59
N ALA A 185 13.76 -5.93 -0.12
CA ALA A 185 13.09 -6.91 -0.97
C ALA A 185 11.75 -6.40 -1.54
N GLU A 186 11.00 -5.65 -0.73
CA GLU A 186 9.73 -5.04 -1.15
C GLU A 186 9.92 -3.89 -2.14
N ARG A 187 11.02 -3.17 -2.07
CA ARG A 187 11.34 -2.10 -3.03
C ARG A 187 11.38 -2.63 -4.45
N GLU A 188 12.09 -3.74 -4.68
CA GLU A 188 12.17 -4.36 -6.01
C GLU A 188 10.79 -4.66 -6.58
N ARG A 189 9.92 -5.23 -5.76
CA ARG A 189 8.53 -5.52 -6.13
C ARG A 189 7.75 -4.27 -6.53
N VAL A 190 7.85 -3.18 -5.74
CA VAL A 190 7.11 -1.95 -6.04
C VAL A 190 7.68 -1.23 -7.26
N VAL A 191 9.01 -1.26 -7.45
CA VAL A 191 9.65 -0.71 -8.65
C VAL A 191 9.18 -1.44 -9.91
N GLU A 192 9.14 -2.78 -9.89
CA GLU A 192 8.64 -3.60 -10.99
C GLU A 192 7.17 -3.27 -11.31
N CYS A 193 6.31 -3.30 -10.28
CA CYS A 193 4.90 -2.91 -10.40
C CYS A 193 4.74 -1.49 -10.97
N SER A 194 5.58 -0.56 -10.56
CA SER A 194 5.55 0.83 -11.04
C SER A 194 5.87 0.92 -12.53
N ARG A 195 6.94 0.28 -13.00
CA ARG A 195 7.31 0.26 -14.42
C ARG A 195 6.20 -0.31 -15.29
N ASP A 196 5.66 -1.46 -14.88
CA ASP A 196 4.61 -2.14 -15.65
C ASP A 196 3.33 -1.31 -15.77
N PHE A 197 2.96 -0.63 -14.68
CA PHE A 197 1.73 0.15 -14.63
C PHE A 197 1.86 1.54 -15.24
N LEU A 198 2.95 2.27 -14.95
CA LEU A 198 3.10 3.69 -15.32
C LEU A 198 3.59 3.86 -16.75
N ALA A 199 4.33 2.91 -17.31
CA ALA A 199 5.12 3.13 -18.51
C ALA A 199 6.10 4.32 -18.30
N ASN A 200 6.14 5.31 -19.21
CA ASN A 200 7.13 6.40 -19.17
C ASN A 200 6.55 7.77 -18.73
N ASP A 201 5.25 7.85 -18.43
CA ASP A 201 4.53 9.12 -18.23
C ASP A 201 3.70 9.21 -16.94
N GLY A 202 3.91 8.27 -16.03
CA GLY A 202 3.13 8.17 -14.82
C GLY A 202 3.74 8.86 -13.61
N ILE A 203 2.91 9.00 -12.58
CA ILE A 203 3.26 9.59 -11.29
C ILE A 203 3.10 8.56 -10.18
N VAL A 204 4.08 8.49 -9.28
CA VAL A 204 3.98 7.75 -8.02
C VAL A 204 3.71 8.72 -6.88
N VAL A 205 2.68 8.46 -6.09
CA VAL A 205 2.41 9.18 -4.84
C VAL A 205 2.63 8.24 -3.66
N SER A 206 3.63 8.54 -2.85
CA SER A 206 3.98 7.77 -1.66
C SER A 206 3.39 8.37 -0.40
N PHE A 207 2.57 7.60 0.31
CA PHE A 207 1.96 8.01 1.57
C PHE A 207 2.84 7.60 2.74
N GLN A 208 3.36 8.57 3.48
CA GLN A 208 4.19 8.43 4.67
C GLN A 208 5.68 8.11 4.43
N LYS A 209 6.45 8.29 5.53
CA LYS A 209 7.90 8.23 5.54
C LYS A 209 8.49 6.94 4.96
N ASN A 210 7.95 5.77 5.33
CA ASN A 210 8.53 4.50 4.91
C ASN A 210 8.43 4.32 3.39
N ALA A 211 7.26 4.59 2.79
CA ALA A 211 7.10 4.50 1.34
C ALA A 211 8.05 5.46 0.61
N TRP A 212 8.10 6.73 1.04
CA TRP A 212 9.02 7.70 0.48
C TRP A 212 10.48 7.25 0.58
N SER A 213 10.94 6.94 1.80
CA SER A 213 12.35 6.60 2.05
C SER A 213 12.82 5.33 1.33
N THR A 214 11.89 4.42 1.04
CA THR A 214 12.19 3.20 0.31
C THR A 214 12.22 3.42 -1.20
N LEU A 215 11.38 4.31 -1.73
CA LEU A 215 11.21 4.50 -3.17
C LEU A 215 12.06 5.63 -3.76
N LYS A 216 12.38 6.66 -3.00
CA LYS A 216 13.16 7.79 -3.51
C LYS A 216 14.56 7.37 -3.98
N SER A 217 15.15 8.09 -4.94
CA SER A 217 16.55 7.97 -5.30
C SER A 217 17.47 8.28 -4.11
N ASP A 218 18.70 7.82 -4.15
CA ASP A 218 19.66 8.05 -3.04
C ASP A 218 19.94 9.54 -2.84
N GLU A 219 19.93 10.32 -3.92
CA GLU A 219 20.13 11.78 -3.92
C GLU A 219 18.85 12.56 -3.57
N GLY A 220 17.67 11.90 -3.59
CA GLY A 220 16.41 12.54 -3.27
C GLY A 220 16.35 13.04 -1.83
N PRO A 221 15.56 14.11 -1.55
CA PRO A 221 15.49 14.73 -0.22
C PRO A 221 14.98 13.74 0.84
N PRO A 222 15.41 13.88 2.11
CA PRO A 222 14.84 13.09 3.21
C PRO A 222 13.35 13.40 3.39
N TYR A 223 12.61 12.44 3.97
CA TYR A 223 11.20 12.69 4.28
C TYR A 223 11.06 13.72 5.41
N GLU A 224 10.48 14.85 5.05
CA GLU A 224 10.10 15.90 5.99
C GLU A 224 8.59 16.13 5.95
N ILE A 225 7.94 15.99 7.09
CA ILE A 225 6.48 16.07 7.19
C ILE A 225 5.93 17.44 6.74
N ASN A 226 6.68 18.52 6.99
CA ASN A 226 6.28 19.87 6.58
C ASN A 226 6.38 20.06 5.06
N LEU A 227 7.42 19.53 4.42
CA LEU A 227 7.53 19.51 2.95
C LEU A 227 6.42 18.67 2.34
N ALA A 228 6.16 17.48 2.91
CA ALA A 228 5.07 16.62 2.48
C ALA A 228 3.70 17.30 2.58
N LYS A 229 3.40 17.99 3.71
CA LYS A 229 2.15 18.75 3.88
C LYS A 229 2.01 19.92 2.90
N ALA A 230 3.12 20.54 2.54
CA ALA A 230 3.15 21.67 1.62
C ALA A 230 3.14 21.25 0.14
N GLY A 231 3.17 19.94 -0.17
CA GLY A 231 3.28 19.43 -1.55
C GLY A 231 4.60 19.78 -2.23
N LYS A 232 5.65 19.97 -1.43
CA LYS A 232 7.01 20.30 -1.90
C LYS A 232 7.98 19.13 -1.83
N LEU A 233 7.53 17.96 -1.34
CA LEU A 233 8.33 16.75 -1.29
C LEU A 233 8.20 16.02 -2.64
N ILE A 234 9.07 16.37 -3.57
CA ILE A 234 9.11 15.84 -4.93
C ILE A 234 10.52 15.31 -5.19
N GLY A 235 10.63 14.22 -5.91
CA GLY A 235 11.89 13.59 -6.27
C GLY A 235 11.71 12.55 -7.37
N GLU A 236 12.78 11.84 -7.64
CA GLU A 236 12.82 10.74 -8.60
C GLU A 236 12.70 9.40 -7.88
N MET A 237 12.13 8.44 -8.57
CA MET A 237 12.04 7.08 -8.05
C MET A 237 13.38 6.35 -8.25
N LYS A 238 13.81 5.62 -7.23
CA LYS A 238 15.04 4.82 -7.29
C LYS A 238 14.95 3.77 -8.40
N ASN A 239 15.99 3.69 -9.23
CA ASN A 239 16.09 2.84 -10.42
C ASN A 239 15.05 3.13 -11.54
N CYS A 240 14.35 4.26 -11.45
CA CYS A 240 13.40 4.72 -12.46
C CYS A 240 13.35 6.25 -12.44
N PRO A 241 14.43 6.95 -12.84
CA PRO A 241 14.52 8.41 -12.74
C PRO A 241 13.50 9.15 -13.61
N GLU A 242 12.94 8.48 -14.62
CA GLU A 242 11.87 9.00 -15.46
C GLU A 242 10.53 9.11 -14.73
N ILE A 243 10.37 8.43 -13.58
CA ILE A 243 9.14 8.43 -12.81
C ILE A 243 9.20 9.48 -11.71
N VAL A 244 8.28 10.44 -11.75
CA VAL A 244 8.14 11.47 -10.71
C VAL A 244 7.52 10.86 -9.45
N LEU A 245 8.20 11.05 -8.32
CA LEU A 245 7.76 10.60 -7.01
C LEU A 245 7.32 11.79 -6.16
N PHE A 246 6.05 11.78 -5.72
CA PHE A 246 5.51 12.73 -4.74
C PHE A 246 5.43 12.08 -3.36
N GLY A 247 5.98 12.77 -2.37
CA GLY A 247 5.80 12.41 -0.95
C GLY A 247 4.62 13.18 -0.35
N VAL A 248 3.65 12.45 0.20
CA VAL A 248 2.50 13.05 0.88
C VAL A 248 2.46 12.63 2.36
N PRO A 249 1.76 13.38 3.23
CA PRO A 249 1.60 12.98 4.62
C PRO A 249 0.78 11.69 4.74
N PRO A 250 0.85 11.00 5.89
CA PRO A 250 0.00 9.83 6.14
C PRO A 250 -1.49 10.15 6.01
N THR A 251 -2.29 9.22 5.49
CA THR A 251 -3.73 9.39 5.22
C THR A 251 -4.56 9.80 6.44
N ARG A 252 -4.04 9.67 7.66
CA ARG A 252 -4.67 10.19 8.88
C ARG A 252 -4.67 11.73 8.96
N ILE A 253 -3.78 12.40 8.22
CA ILE A 253 -3.68 13.87 8.12
C ILE A 253 -4.47 14.31 6.88
N ILE A 254 -5.79 14.35 7.02
CA ILE A 254 -6.74 14.41 5.90
C ILE A 254 -6.55 15.63 5.00
N SER A 255 -6.66 16.86 5.57
CA SER A 255 -6.66 18.08 4.74
C SER A 255 -5.36 18.27 3.98
N PRO A 256 -4.18 18.25 4.59
CA PRO A 256 -2.93 18.33 3.84
C PRO A 256 -2.77 17.23 2.79
N CYS A 257 -3.20 15.99 3.09
CA CYS A 257 -3.14 14.88 2.14
C CYS A 257 -3.98 15.16 0.90
N ARG A 258 -5.23 15.60 1.10
CA ARG A 258 -6.15 16.01 0.03
C ARG A 258 -5.57 17.16 -0.81
N ASP A 259 -5.05 18.20 -0.14
CA ASP A 259 -4.60 19.42 -0.81
C ASP A 259 -3.33 19.14 -1.68
N VAL A 260 -2.46 18.25 -1.23
CA VAL A 260 -1.32 17.78 -2.05
C VAL A 260 -1.80 16.97 -3.27
N LEU A 261 -2.80 16.12 -3.11
CA LEU A 261 -3.36 15.38 -4.26
C LEU A 261 -4.03 16.31 -5.29
N LYS A 262 -4.69 17.40 -4.86
CA LYS A 262 -5.16 18.43 -5.78
C LYS A 262 -4.03 19.05 -6.59
N ARG A 263 -2.90 19.34 -5.93
CA ARG A 263 -1.71 19.87 -6.61
C ARG A 263 -1.13 18.87 -7.61
N VAL A 264 -1.08 17.58 -7.28
CA VAL A 264 -0.66 16.53 -8.23
C VAL A 264 -1.55 16.55 -9.48
N LEU A 265 -2.87 16.68 -9.30
CA LEU A 265 -3.81 16.80 -10.40
C LEU A 265 -3.59 18.07 -11.24
N GLU A 266 -3.29 19.20 -10.61
CA GLU A 266 -3.03 20.48 -11.31
C GLU A 266 -1.73 20.43 -12.13
N LEU A 267 -0.70 19.76 -11.63
CA LEU A 267 0.58 19.64 -12.31
C LEU A 267 0.58 18.63 -13.48
N SER A 268 -0.44 17.78 -13.57
CA SER A 268 -0.58 16.76 -14.61
C SER A 268 -1.51 17.20 -15.77
N ARG A 269 -2.12 18.36 -15.66
CA ARG A 269 -2.96 18.98 -16.69
C ARG A 269 -2.15 19.93 -17.57
#